data_4645c186665d442c057133238949dae5
#
_entry.id   4645c186665d442c057133238949dae5
#
_cell.length_a   1.000
_cell.length_b   1.000
_cell.length_c   1.000
_cell.angle_alpha   90.00
_cell.angle_beta   90.00
_cell.angle_gamma   90.00
#
_symmetry.space_group_name_H-M   'P 1'
#
loop_
_entity.id
_entity.type
_entity.pdbx_description
1 polymer ?
#
loop_
_entity_poly.entity_id
_entity_poly.type
_entity_poly.pdbx_seq_one_letter_code
_entity_poly.pdbx_strand_id
1 'polypeptide(L)'
;LVGSEMCIRDRAYIGVLIDDLVTKGVDEPYRMFTSRAEYRILLRQDNADMRLTPKGYEIGLISEERYAHFLQKKSLVESLVAFARRQSVKASEIESYLKSLNSEPLTQGRKLYEVLMRNDVTFRGLKEVLPRLRRFMEEVAITDEAMEEAEIQIKYKGYIEREKFIAEKLHRLENIRIPADFDFFSMNSLTIEARQKLSKIRPETIGRASRIPGVSPADINVLLVKFGR
;
A
#
# COMPACT_ATOMS: atom_id res chain seq x y z
N LEU A 1 3.54 -17.47 17.74
CA LEU A 1 3.94 -16.36 16.87
C LEU A 1 3.26 -16.36 15.48
N VAL A 2 2.16 -17.07 15.30
CA VAL A 2 1.51 -17.21 13.99
C VAL A 2 0.06 -16.68 13.99
N GLY A 3 -0.35 -16.01 15.02
CA GLY A 3 -1.78 -15.76 15.30
C GLY A 3 -2.43 -14.53 14.68
N SER A 4 -1.72 -13.57 14.12
CA SER A 4 -2.34 -12.33 13.60
C SER A 4 -1.62 -11.71 12.42
N GLU A 5 -0.78 -12.46 11.71
CA GLU A 5 0.31 -11.89 10.94
C GLU A 5 0.26 -12.12 9.43
N MET A 6 -0.92 -12.06 8.88
CA MET A 6 -1.01 -11.79 7.45
C MET A 6 -0.56 -10.37 7.07
N CYS A 7 -0.57 -9.49 8.03
CA CYS A 7 0.02 -8.15 7.90
C CYS A 7 1.54 -8.14 7.62
N ILE A 8 2.19 -9.29 7.51
CA ILE A 8 3.62 -9.35 7.21
C ILE A 8 3.89 -9.13 5.72
N ARG A 9 2.99 -9.61 4.84
CA ARG A 9 3.13 -9.51 3.39
C ARG A 9 2.86 -8.10 2.85
N ASP A 10 2.01 -7.33 3.51
CA ASP A 10 1.68 -5.94 3.14
C ASP A 10 2.61 -4.92 3.79
N ARG A 11 3.52 -5.35 4.69
CA ARG A 11 4.43 -4.48 5.43
C ARG A 11 5.86 -4.48 4.94
N ALA A 12 6.40 -5.64 4.52
CA ALA A 12 7.78 -5.73 4.09
C ALA A 12 8.01 -6.90 3.14
N TYR A 13 8.98 -6.76 2.22
CA TYR A 13 9.40 -7.86 1.35
C TYR A 13 9.95 -9.07 2.13
N ILE A 14 10.61 -8.84 3.26
CA ILE A 14 11.04 -9.94 4.15
C ILE A 14 9.83 -10.72 4.66
N GLY A 15 8.70 -10.07 4.87
CA GLY A 15 7.45 -10.72 5.24
C GLY A 15 6.91 -11.63 4.15
N VAL A 16 6.99 -11.21 2.90
CA VAL A 16 6.61 -12.05 1.74
C VAL A 16 7.51 -13.28 1.68
N LEU A 17 8.83 -13.11 1.86
CA LEU A 17 9.80 -14.20 1.90
C LEU A 17 9.44 -15.22 2.99
N ILE A 18 9.26 -14.76 4.21
CA ILE A 18 8.97 -15.64 5.37
C ILE A 18 7.66 -16.38 5.16
N ASP A 19 6.60 -15.69 4.76
CA ASP A 19 5.30 -16.31 4.53
C ASP A 19 5.36 -17.36 3.41
N ASP A 20 6.03 -17.07 2.29
CA ASP A 20 6.20 -18.07 1.23
C ASP A 20 6.97 -19.31 1.71
N LEU A 21 8.05 -19.13 2.48
CA LEU A 21 8.85 -20.26 2.99
C LEU A 21 8.06 -21.16 3.97
N VAL A 22 7.25 -20.56 4.83
CA VAL A 22 6.52 -21.34 5.87
C VAL A 22 5.19 -21.89 5.37
N THR A 23 4.58 -21.30 4.33
CA THR A 23 3.25 -21.73 3.85
C THR A 23 3.32 -22.60 2.60
N LYS A 24 4.22 -22.30 1.66
CA LYS A 24 4.33 -23.02 0.39
C LYS A 24 5.40 -24.08 0.40
N GLY A 25 6.40 -23.95 1.31
CA GLY A 25 7.63 -24.72 1.23
C GLY A 25 8.44 -24.35 -0.01
N VAL A 26 9.64 -24.93 -0.13
CA VAL A 26 10.49 -24.75 -1.30
C VAL A 26 11.26 -26.06 -1.58
N ASP A 27 11.15 -26.51 -2.80
CA ASP A 27 11.94 -27.66 -3.31
C ASP A 27 13.28 -27.19 -3.90
N GLU A 28 13.40 -25.89 -4.21
CA GLU A 28 14.58 -25.24 -4.79
C GLU A 28 14.98 -24.01 -3.95
N PRO A 29 16.24 -23.51 -4.06
CA PRO A 29 16.65 -22.28 -3.38
C PRO A 29 15.71 -21.12 -3.69
N TYR A 30 15.10 -20.56 -2.64
CA TYR A 30 14.14 -19.46 -2.79
C TYR A 30 14.82 -18.20 -3.29
N ARG A 31 14.28 -17.62 -4.35
CA ARG A 31 14.67 -16.29 -4.83
C ARG A 31 13.52 -15.33 -4.74
N MET A 32 13.75 -14.20 -4.05
CA MET A 32 12.77 -13.13 -3.95
C MET A 32 12.67 -12.34 -5.25
N PHE A 33 11.53 -12.46 -5.91
CA PHE A 33 11.15 -11.62 -7.05
C PHE A 33 10.07 -10.63 -6.62
N THR A 34 10.12 -9.43 -7.17
CA THR A 34 9.07 -8.42 -6.93
C THR A 34 7.69 -8.88 -7.38
N SER A 35 7.62 -9.80 -8.36
CA SER A 35 6.37 -10.43 -8.81
C SER A 35 5.69 -11.31 -7.76
N ARG A 36 6.42 -11.73 -6.71
CA ARG A 36 5.86 -12.50 -5.59
C ARG A 36 5.14 -11.63 -4.56
N ALA A 37 5.38 -10.32 -4.58
CA ALA A 37 4.72 -9.37 -3.70
C ALA A 37 3.45 -8.84 -4.36
N GLU A 38 2.31 -9.15 -3.79
CA GLU A 38 0.99 -8.70 -4.26
C GLU A 38 0.82 -7.20 -4.08
N TYR A 39 1.38 -6.63 -3.00
CA TYR A 39 1.18 -5.23 -2.60
C TYR A 39 2.38 -4.34 -2.92
N ARG A 40 2.93 -4.43 -4.14
CA ARG A 40 4.17 -3.71 -4.52
C ARG A 40 4.07 -2.20 -4.37
N ILE A 41 2.91 -1.61 -4.61
CA ILE A 41 2.68 -0.17 -4.48
C ILE A 41 2.66 0.26 -3.00
N LEU A 42 2.29 -0.64 -2.09
CA LEU A 42 2.39 -0.39 -0.66
C LEU A 42 3.80 -0.61 -0.13
N LEU A 43 4.58 -1.52 -0.75
CA LEU A 43 5.92 -1.93 -0.31
C LEU A 43 7.06 -1.15 -0.98
N ARG A 44 6.84 0.10 -1.32
CA ARG A 44 7.87 0.94 -1.94
C ARG A 44 9.01 1.23 -0.95
N GLN A 45 10.19 1.52 -1.51
CA GLN A 45 11.36 1.87 -0.73
C GLN A 45 11.20 3.24 -0.05
N ASP A 46 10.63 4.22 -0.78
CA ASP A 46 10.44 5.60 -0.32
C ASP A 46 9.56 5.70 0.94
N ASN A 47 8.57 4.81 1.09
CA ASN A 47 7.65 4.82 2.24
C ASN A 47 7.98 3.78 3.32
N ALA A 48 9.15 3.17 3.27
CA ALA A 48 9.52 2.10 4.21
C ALA A 48 9.54 2.60 5.67
N ASP A 49 10.00 3.81 5.89
CA ASP A 49 9.99 4.45 7.20
C ASP A 49 8.57 4.69 7.71
N MET A 50 7.66 5.15 6.85
CA MET A 50 6.24 5.37 7.20
C MET A 50 5.54 4.07 7.65
N ARG A 51 5.95 2.91 7.12
CA ARG A 51 5.38 1.61 7.47
C ARG A 51 6.03 0.94 8.66
N LEU A 52 7.34 1.05 8.79
CA LEU A 52 8.14 0.21 9.69
C LEU A 52 8.66 0.96 10.93
N THR A 53 8.95 2.27 10.85
CA THR A 53 9.53 3.01 11.97
C THR A 53 8.62 3.05 13.20
N PRO A 54 7.30 3.30 13.08
CA PRO A 54 6.41 3.27 14.25
C PRO A 54 6.42 1.91 14.96
N LYS A 55 6.37 0.84 14.16
CA LYS A 55 6.42 -0.53 14.69
C LYS A 55 7.75 -0.88 15.33
N GLY A 56 8.85 -0.48 14.67
CA GLY A 56 10.20 -0.65 15.21
C GLY A 56 10.41 0.09 16.53
N TYR A 57 9.81 1.27 16.68
CA TYR A 57 9.84 2.02 17.94
C TYR A 57 9.01 1.33 19.03
N GLU A 58 7.79 0.89 18.72
CA GLU A 58 6.91 0.17 19.64
C GLU A 58 7.59 -1.06 20.28
N ILE A 59 8.40 -1.79 19.49
CA ILE A 59 9.12 -2.98 19.96
C ILE A 59 10.56 -2.69 20.43
N GLY A 60 10.95 -1.43 20.58
CA GLY A 60 12.23 -1.03 21.13
C GLY A 60 13.45 -1.16 20.20
N LEU A 61 13.26 -1.34 18.88
CA LEU A 61 14.33 -1.42 17.88
C LEU A 61 14.79 -0.07 17.34
N ILE A 62 14.01 0.98 17.54
CA ILE A 62 14.28 2.34 17.05
C ILE A 62 14.49 3.27 18.23
N SER A 63 15.58 4.08 18.20
CA SER A 63 15.83 5.08 19.22
C SER A 63 14.83 6.24 19.18
N GLU A 64 14.67 6.94 20.31
CA GLU A 64 13.80 8.12 20.40
C GLU A 64 14.19 9.21 19.40
N GLU A 65 15.50 9.46 19.23
CA GLU A 65 16.02 10.43 18.28
C GLU A 65 15.59 10.10 16.84
N ARG A 66 15.75 8.85 16.44
CA ARG A 66 15.35 8.40 15.09
C ARG A 66 13.83 8.46 14.91
N TYR A 67 13.07 8.15 15.96
CA TYR A 67 11.63 8.25 15.92
C TYR A 67 11.14 9.71 15.84
N ALA A 68 11.79 10.63 16.57
CA ALA A 68 11.52 12.06 16.49
C ALA A 68 11.78 12.62 15.08
N HIS A 69 12.89 12.24 14.45
CA HIS A 69 13.18 12.61 13.07
C HIS A 69 12.12 12.10 12.09
N PHE A 70 11.67 10.86 12.26
CA PHE A 70 10.57 10.30 11.48
C PHE A 70 9.26 11.08 11.65
N LEU A 71 8.90 11.46 12.88
CA LEU A 71 7.70 12.26 13.16
C LEU A 71 7.78 13.64 12.50
N GLN A 72 8.97 14.27 12.53
CA GLN A 72 9.19 15.53 11.83
C GLN A 72 8.97 15.39 10.32
N LYS A 73 9.60 14.43 9.67
CA LYS A 73 9.39 14.14 8.24
C LYS A 73 7.91 13.92 7.93
N LYS A 74 7.24 13.09 8.71
CA LYS A 74 5.80 12.81 8.55
C LYS A 74 4.96 14.08 8.62
N SER A 75 5.22 14.95 9.59
CA SER A 75 4.53 16.23 9.77
C SER A 75 4.74 17.15 8.56
N LEU A 76 5.96 17.21 8.01
CA LEU A 76 6.27 18.01 6.82
C LEU A 76 5.50 17.51 5.59
N VAL A 77 5.46 16.20 5.36
CA VAL A 77 4.69 15.58 4.27
C VAL A 77 3.20 15.89 4.38
N GLU A 78 2.62 15.67 5.57
CA GLU A 78 1.20 15.93 5.84
C GLU A 78 0.85 17.42 5.65
N SER A 79 1.71 18.33 6.09
CA SER A 79 1.55 19.77 5.94
C SER A 79 1.54 20.19 4.47
N LEU A 80 2.45 19.64 3.66
CA LEU A 80 2.55 19.95 2.24
C LEU A 80 1.35 19.42 1.45
N VAL A 81 0.92 18.18 1.73
CA VAL A 81 -0.29 17.60 1.12
C VAL A 81 -1.55 18.40 1.52
N ALA A 82 -1.67 18.81 2.78
CA ALA A 82 -2.79 19.64 3.27
C ALA A 82 -2.79 21.02 2.60
N PHE A 83 -1.60 21.63 2.43
CA PHE A 83 -1.46 22.89 1.69
C PHE A 83 -1.96 22.72 0.25
N ALA A 84 -1.51 21.69 -0.48
CA ALA A 84 -1.91 21.43 -1.85
C ALA A 84 -3.43 21.25 -2.00
N ARG A 85 -4.08 20.60 -1.04
CA ARG A 85 -5.55 20.43 -1.03
C ARG A 85 -6.32 21.73 -0.79
N ARG A 86 -5.78 22.63 0.05
CA ARG A 86 -6.45 23.90 0.37
C ARG A 86 -6.27 24.94 -0.71
N GLN A 87 -5.08 25.03 -1.32
CA GLN A 87 -4.75 26.04 -2.31
C GLN A 87 -5.38 25.76 -3.67
N SER A 88 -5.90 26.83 -4.29
CA SER A 88 -6.35 26.81 -5.67
C SER A 88 -5.37 27.60 -6.54
N VAL A 89 -5.16 27.17 -7.78
CA VAL A 89 -4.26 27.76 -8.75
C VAL A 89 -5.07 28.23 -9.94
N LYS A 90 -4.85 29.48 -10.38
CA LYS A 90 -5.45 30.00 -11.63
C LYS A 90 -4.67 29.49 -12.83
N ALA A 91 -5.35 29.32 -13.96
CA ALA A 91 -4.72 28.88 -15.19
C ALA A 91 -3.52 29.77 -15.59
N SER A 92 -3.69 31.09 -15.47
CA SER A 92 -2.64 32.09 -15.85
C SER A 92 -1.38 32.03 -14.95
N GLU A 93 -1.50 31.51 -13.69
CA GLU A 93 -0.36 31.46 -12.77
C GLU A 93 0.67 30.39 -13.14
N ILE A 94 0.24 29.31 -13.81
CA ILE A 94 1.09 28.17 -14.15
C ILE A 94 1.14 27.87 -15.64
N GLU A 95 0.57 28.73 -16.48
CA GLU A 95 0.51 28.53 -17.94
C GLU A 95 1.91 28.39 -18.57
N SER A 96 2.85 29.24 -18.20
CA SER A 96 4.23 29.19 -18.68
C SER A 96 4.93 27.89 -18.28
N TYR A 97 4.69 27.43 -17.05
CA TYR A 97 5.25 26.18 -16.55
C TYR A 97 4.65 24.96 -17.27
N LEU A 98 3.34 24.91 -17.45
CA LEU A 98 2.70 23.82 -18.19
C LEU A 98 3.15 23.79 -19.65
N LYS A 99 3.30 24.93 -20.30
CA LYS A 99 3.85 25.03 -21.67
C LYS A 99 5.28 24.50 -21.74
N SER A 100 6.14 24.79 -20.75
CA SER A 100 7.52 24.26 -20.73
C SER A 100 7.60 22.75 -20.61
N LEU A 101 6.56 22.12 -20.06
CA LEU A 101 6.42 20.67 -19.92
C LEU A 101 5.68 20.01 -21.11
N ASN A 102 5.26 20.79 -22.12
CA ASN A 102 4.33 20.32 -23.16
C ASN A 102 3.05 19.70 -22.60
N SER A 103 2.62 20.15 -21.42
CA SER A 103 1.42 19.67 -20.72
C SER A 103 0.21 20.50 -21.12
N GLU A 104 -0.98 19.88 -21.13
CA GLU A 104 -2.21 20.57 -21.48
C GLU A 104 -2.48 21.78 -20.56
N PRO A 105 -2.86 22.95 -21.12
CA PRO A 105 -3.19 24.12 -20.33
C PRO A 105 -4.42 23.86 -19.44
N LEU A 106 -4.53 24.59 -18.34
CA LEU A 106 -5.76 24.61 -17.56
C LEU A 106 -6.80 25.49 -18.22
N THR A 107 -8.03 25.02 -18.33
CA THR A 107 -9.17 25.81 -18.83
C THR A 107 -9.79 26.67 -17.73
N GLN A 108 -9.62 26.28 -16.47
CA GLN A 108 -10.16 26.97 -15.28
C GLN A 108 -9.24 26.74 -14.07
N GLY A 109 -9.47 27.51 -13.01
CA GLY A 109 -8.76 27.30 -11.74
C GLY A 109 -9.01 25.91 -11.15
N ARG A 110 -7.94 25.31 -10.65
CA ARG A 110 -7.96 23.98 -10.04
C ARG A 110 -7.29 23.99 -8.68
N LYS A 111 -7.55 22.96 -7.86
CA LYS A 111 -6.75 22.74 -6.66
C LYS A 111 -5.33 22.37 -7.05
N LEU A 112 -4.35 22.90 -6.30
CA LEU A 112 -2.94 22.57 -6.50
C LEU A 112 -2.72 21.04 -6.47
N TYR A 113 -3.46 20.36 -5.59
CA TYR A 113 -3.50 18.89 -5.48
C TYR A 113 -3.85 18.21 -6.80
N GLU A 114 -4.87 18.70 -7.52
CA GLU A 114 -5.30 18.14 -8.82
C GLU A 114 -4.27 18.38 -9.92
N VAL A 115 -3.59 19.51 -9.87
CA VAL A 115 -2.51 19.83 -10.80
C VAL A 115 -1.32 18.91 -10.61
N LEU A 116 -0.96 18.61 -9.35
CA LEU A 116 0.12 17.69 -8.99
C LEU A 116 -0.18 16.21 -9.30
N MET A 117 -1.43 15.84 -9.57
CA MET A 117 -1.75 14.49 -10.05
C MET A 117 -1.26 14.23 -11.49
N ARG A 118 -0.86 15.25 -12.22
CA ARG A 118 -0.23 15.09 -13.55
C ARG A 118 1.20 14.56 -13.36
N ASN A 119 1.59 13.59 -14.19
CA ASN A 119 2.89 12.91 -14.07
C ASN A 119 4.10 13.84 -14.23
N ASP A 120 3.99 14.80 -15.12
CA ASP A 120 5.03 15.75 -15.51
C ASP A 120 5.14 16.96 -14.55
N VAL A 121 4.11 17.23 -13.76
CA VAL A 121 4.08 18.35 -12.81
C VAL A 121 4.72 17.97 -11.49
N THR A 122 5.62 18.81 -10.97
CA THR A 122 6.33 18.58 -9.72
C THR A 122 6.18 19.76 -8.75
N PHE A 123 6.30 19.49 -7.44
CA PHE A 123 6.38 20.56 -6.45
C PHE A 123 7.55 21.51 -6.71
N ARG A 124 8.70 20.96 -7.10
CA ARG A 124 9.89 21.74 -7.41
C ARG A 124 9.64 22.73 -8.54
N GLY A 125 9.00 22.28 -9.63
CA GLY A 125 8.68 23.17 -10.74
C GLY A 125 7.61 24.21 -10.39
N LEU A 126 6.58 23.82 -9.65
CA LEU A 126 5.54 24.74 -9.19
C LEU A 126 6.03 25.79 -8.19
N LYS A 127 7.02 25.46 -7.34
CA LYS A 127 7.69 26.39 -6.43
C LYS A 127 8.28 27.59 -7.17
N GLU A 128 8.79 27.39 -8.39
CA GLU A 128 9.39 28.48 -9.19
C GLU A 128 8.37 29.50 -9.71
N VAL A 129 7.15 29.06 -9.98
CA VAL A 129 6.10 29.91 -10.56
C VAL A 129 5.01 30.33 -9.57
N LEU A 130 4.96 29.74 -8.39
CA LEU A 130 3.97 30.04 -7.35
C LEU A 130 4.62 30.60 -6.08
N PRO A 131 4.71 31.95 -5.92
CA PRO A 131 5.36 32.56 -4.74
C PRO A 131 4.78 32.13 -3.42
N ARG A 132 3.47 31.87 -3.35
CA ARG A 132 2.80 31.38 -2.12
C ARG A 132 3.23 29.96 -1.73
N LEU A 133 3.50 29.07 -2.71
CA LEU A 133 4.03 27.74 -2.44
C LEU A 133 5.47 27.83 -1.96
N ARG A 134 6.29 28.66 -2.63
CA ARG A 134 7.68 28.91 -2.21
C ARG A 134 7.75 29.40 -0.77
N ARG A 135 6.98 30.45 -0.43
CA ARG A 135 6.93 31.01 0.92
C ARG A 135 6.53 29.95 1.95
N PHE A 136 5.46 29.20 1.69
CA PHE A 136 5.03 28.13 2.59
C PHE A 136 6.13 27.08 2.81
N MET A 137 6.80 26.64 1.75
CA MET A 137 7.87 25.64 1.86
C MET A 137 9.08 26.16 2.64
N GLU A 138 9.39 27.44 2.54
CA GLU A 138 10.46 28.11 3.29
C GLU A 138 10.08 28.28 4.77
N GLU A 139 8.87 28.76 5.06
CA GLU A 139 8.36 28.95 6.43
C GLU A 139 8.27 27.65 7.22
N VAL A 140 7.88 26.56 6.58
CA VAL A 140 7.76 25.23 7.22
C VAL A 140 9.07 24.44 7.15
N ALA A 141 10.07 24.93 6.40
CA ALA A 141 11.34 24.25 6.14
C ALA A 141 11.15 22.85 5.51
N ILE A 142 10.34 22.79 4.44
CA ILE A 142 10.08 21.55 3.72
C ILE A 142 11.38 21.00 3.14
N THR A 143 11.73 19.76 3.48
CA THR A 143 12.91 19.06 2.95
C THR A 143 12.62 18.45 1.57
N ASP A 144 13.67 18.22 0.78
CA ASP A 144 13.54 17.57 -0.54
C ASP A 144 12.91 16.17 -0.39
N GLU A 145 13.27 15.43 0.65
CA GLU A 145 12.71 14.10 0.95
C GLU A 145 11.21 14.15 1.27
N ALA A 146 10.77 15.13 2.07
CA ALA A 146 9.36 15.32 2.38
C ALA A 146 8.56 15.77 1.16
N MET A 147 9.16 16.57 0.29
CA MET A 147 8.58 17.02 -0.98
C MET A 147 8.36 15.85 -1.95
N GLU A 148 9.37 14.99 -2.11
CA GLU A 148 9.29 13.81 -2.97
C GLU A 148 8.23 12.83 -2.48
N GLU A 149 8.22 12.51 -1.19
CA GLU A 149 7.21 11.62 -0.59
C GLU A 149 5.78 12.18 -0.74
N ALA A 150 5.59 13.49 -0.51
CA ALA A 150 4.28 14.14 -0.70
C ALA A 150 3.82 14.06 -2.16
N GLU A 151 4.73 14.25 -3.11
CA GLU A 151 4.46 14.16 -4.54
C GLU A 151 4.05 12.74 -4.95
N ILE A 152 4.77 11.73 -4.47
CA ILE A 152 4.45 10.33 -4.71
C ILE A 152 3.08 9.97 -4.12
N GLN A 153 2.79 10.39 -2.89
CA GLN A 153 1.48 10.15 -2.26
C GLN A 153 0.33 10.77 -3.06
N ILE A 154 0.52 11.95 -3.64
CA ILE A 154 -0.50 12.61 -4.46
C ILE A 154 -0.70 11.87 -5.78
N LYS A 155 0.38 11.57 -6.52
CA LYS A 155 0.33 10.94 -7.84
C LYS A 155 -0.18 9.50 -7.79
N TYR A 156 0.24 8.75 -6.78
CA TYR A 156 -0.13 7.34 -6.63
C TYR A 156 -1.36 7.09 -5.77
N LYS A 157 -2.07 8.14 -5.32
CA LYS A 157 -3.22 8.02 -4.41
C LYS A 157 -4.21 6.93 -4.83
N GLY A 158 -4.68 6.98 -6.07
CA GLY A 158 -5.70 6.03 -6.55
C GLY A 158 -5.23 4.57 -6.53
N TYR A 159 -3.96 4.34 -6.85
CA TYR A 159 -3.34 3.02 -6.80
C TYR A 159 -3.15 2.55 -5.35
N ILE A 160 -2.69 3.45 -4.47
CA ILE A 160 -2.49 3.16 -3.04
C ILE A 160 -3.83 2.82 -2.37
N GLU A 161 -4.89 3.60 -2.64
CA GLU A 161 -6.22 3.35 -2.08
C GLU A 161 -6.79 2.01 -2.56
N ARG A 162 -6.61 1.68 -3.84
CA ARG A 162 -7.04 0.40 -4.41
C ARG A 162 -6.30 -0.79 -3.77
N GLU A 163 -4.97 -0.71 -3.64
CA GLU A 163 -4.22 -1.79 -2.99
C GLU A 163 -4.54 -1.93 -1.51
N LYS A 164 -4.71 -0.83 -0.78
CA LYS A 164 -5.18 -0.87 0.61
C LYS A 164 -6.53 -1.57 0.74
N PHE A 165 -7.48 -1.24 -0.12
CA PHE A 165 -8.79 -1.89 -0.14
C PHE A 165 -8.68 -3.41 -0.39
N ILE A 166 -7.81 -3.83 -1.31
CA ILE A 166 -7.55 -5.26 -1.57
C ILE A 166 -6.90 -5.93 -0.35
N ALA A 167 -5.90 -5.28 0.27
CA ALA A 167 -5.24 -5.77 1.47
C ALA A 167 -6.22 -5.92 2.64
N GLU A 168 -7.07 -4.93 2.89
CA GLU A 168 -8.11 -4.99 3.91
C GLU A 168 -9.13 -6.10 3.66
N LYS A 169 -9.53 -6.30 2.41
CA LYS A 169 -10.42 -7.40 2.04
C LYS A 169 -9.78 -8.76 2.36
N LEU A 170 -8.53 -8.96 1.99
CA LEU A 170 -7.80 -10.20 2.29
C LEU A 170 -7.59 -10.37 3.79
N HIS A 171 -7.29 -9.28 4.52
CA HIS A 171 -7.18 -9.32 5.97
C HIS A 171 -8.48 -9.82 6.65
N ARG A 172 -9.64 -9.43 6.12
CA ARG A 172 -10.92 -9.96 6.64
C ARG A 172 -11.03 -11.47 6.45
N LEU A 173 -10.53 -12.01 5.34
CA LEU A 173 -10.54 -13.46 5.09
C LEU A 173 -9.69 -14.26 6.07
N GLU A 174 -8.61 -13.64 6.60
CA GLU A 174 -7.76 -14.28 7.62
C GLU A 174 -8.44 -14.42 8.98
N ASN A 175 -9.41 -13.57 9.27
CA ASN A 175 -10.17 -13.64 10.51
C ASN A 175 -11.29 -14.68 10.48
N ILE A 176 -11.62 -15.21 9.29
CA ILE A 176 -12.67 -16.22 9.14
C ILE A 176 -12.05 -17.60 9.28
N ARG A 177 -12.30 -18.23 10.43
CA ARG A 177 -11.78 -19.57 10.75
C ARG A 177 -12.57 -20.65 10.06
N ILE A 178 -11.87 -21.71 9.66
CA ILE A 178 -12.43 -22.97 9.18
C ILE A 178 -12.25 -23.99 10.31
N PRO A 179 -13.31 -24.70 10.74
CA PRO A 179 -13.19 -25.77 11.75
C PRO A 179 -12.18 -26.83 11.32
N ALA A 180 -11.33 -27.27 12.25
CA ALA A 180 -10.23 -28.21 11.95
C ALA A 180 -10.73 -29.60 11.48
N ASP A 181 -11.92 -29.98 11.90
CA ASP A 181 -12.59 -31.24 11.59
C ASP A 181 -13.52 -31.16 10.36
N PHE A 182 -13.55 -30.00 9.67
CA PHE A 182 -14.46 -29.79 8.57
C PHE A 182 -14.18 -30.74 7.40
N ASP A 183 -15.24 -31.40 6.91
CA ASP A 183 -15.17 -32.26 5.74
C ASP A 183 -15.43 -31.47 4.43
N PHE A 184 -14.35 -31.14 3.73
CA PHE A 184 -14.41 -30.44 2.45
C PHE A 184 -15.04 -31.27 1.33
N PHE A 185 -15.06 -32.63 1.44
CA PHE A 185 -15.69 -33.46 0.43
C PHE A 185 -17.22 -33.39 0.48
N SER A 186 -17.79 -32.98 1.61
CA SER A 186 -19.24 -32.76 1.74
C SER A 186 -19.74 -31.56 0.92
N MET A 187 -18.84 -30.66 0.47
CA MET A 187 -19.20 -29.46 -0.31
C MET A 187 -19.10 -29.69 -1.81
N ASN A 188 -20.23 -30.10 -2.43
CA ASN A 188 -20.28 -30.33 -3.88
C ASN A 188 -20.08 -29.07 -4.74
N SER A 189 -20.22 -27.87 -4.18
CA SER A 189 -20.00 -26.59 -4.84
C SER A 189 -18.51 -26.20 -4.96
N LEU A 190 -17.60 -26.90 -4.29
CA LEU A 190 -16.17 -26.75 -4.49
C LEU A 190 -15.69 -27.61 -5.67
N THR A 191 -14.66 -27.14 -6.36
CA THR A 191 -13.99 -27.94 -7.38
C THR A 191 -13.35 -29.19 -6.78
N ILE A 192 -13.21 -30.26 -7.57
CA ILE A 192 -12.60 -31.51 -7.10
C ILE A 192 -11.18 -31.27 -6.62
N GLU A 193 -10.40 -30.46 -7.33
CA GLU A 193 -9.04 -30.10 -6.98
C GLU A 193 -9.01 -29.33 -5.64
N ALA A 194 -9.88 -28.34 -5.47
CA ALA A 194 -9.96 -27.59 -4.20
C ALA A 194 -10.31 -28.51 -3.03
N ARG A 195 -11.29 -29.40 -3.17
CA ARG A 195 -11.65 -30.39 -2.13
C ARG A 195 -10.46 -31.23 -1.70
N GLN A 196 -9.73 -31.80 -2.66
CA GLN A 196 -8.56 -32.62 -2.38
C GLN A 196 -7.47 -31.85 -1.65
N LYS A 197 -7.13 -30.63 -2.13
CA LYS A 197 -6.08 -29.81 -1.54
C LYS A 197 -6.45 -29.26 -0.18
N LEU A 198 -7.67 -28.76 -0.02
CA LEU A 198 -8.17 -28.27 1.26
C LEU A 198 -8.22 -29.39 2.32
N SER A 199 -8.66 -30.60 1.94
CA SER A 199 -8.68 -31.76 2.84
C SER A 199 -7.28 -32.22 3.25
N LYS A 200 -6.29 -32.11 2.34
CA LYS A 200 -4.89 -32.46 2.62
C LYS A 200 -4.20 -31.45 3.51
N ILE A 201 -4.36 -30.14 3.21
CA ILE A 201 -3.63 -29.05 3.86
C ILE A 201 -4.32 -28.58 5.14
N ARG A 202 -5.66 -28.69 5.22
CA ARG A 202 -6.49 -28.27 6.36
C ARG A 202 -6.20 -26.85 6.82
N PRO A 203 -6.41 -25.84 5.96
CA PRO A 203 -6.14 -24.46 6.31
C PRO A 203 -7.06 -24.01 7.46
N GLU A 204 -6.50 -23.29 8.44
CA GLU A 204 -7.24 -22.78 9.61
C GLU A 204 -8.16 -21.61 9.29
N THR A 205 -7.88 -20.88 8.18
CA THR A 205 -8.62 -19.68 7.79
C THR A 205 -8.92 -19.67 6.28
N ILE A 206 -9.94 -18.91 5.89
CA ILE A 206 -10.24 -18.70 4.46
C ILE A 206 -9.08 -18.00 3.75
N GLY A 207 -8.39 -17.08 4.44
CA GLY A 207 -7.22 -16.43 3.87
C GLY A 207 -6.10 -17.42 3.57
N ARG A 208 -5.80 -18.39 4.47
CA ARG A 208 -4.86 -19.48 4.17
C ARG A 208 -5.34 -20.34 3.01
N ALA A 209 -6.63 -20.67 2.97
CA ALA A 209 -7.21 -21.44 1.88
C ALA A 209 -7.02 -20.76 0.51
N SER A 210 -7.13 -19.43 0.44
CA SER A 210 -6.99 -18.66 -0.82
C SER A 210 -5.58 -18.69 -1.42
N ARG A 211 -4.58 -19.04 -0.62
CA ARG A 211 -3.16 -19.11 -1.05
C ARG A 211 -2.73 -20.50 -1.52
N ILE A 212 -3.61 -21.49 -1.38
CA ILE A 212 -3.31 -22.85 -1.81
C ILE A 212 -3.41 -22.94 -3.34
N PRO A 213 -2.33 -23.32 -4.05
CA PRO A 213 -2.38 -23.50 -5.49
C PRO A 213 -3.44 -24.52 -5.91
N GLY A 214 -4.36 -24.12 -6.81
CA GLY A 214 -5.49 -24.94 -7.26
C GLY A 214 -6.80 -24.71 -6.49
N VAL A 215 -6.82 -23.80 -5.50
CA VAL A 215 -8.06 -23.24 -4.95
C VAL A 215 -8.38 -21.95 -5.68
N SER A 216 -9.52 -21.94 -6.39
CA SER A 216 -9.92 -20.82 -7.23
C SER A 216 -10.62 -19.71 -6.41
N PRO A 217 -10.71 -18.47 -6.93
CA PRO A 217 -11.53 -17.43 -6.30
C PRO A 217 -13.01 -17.82 -6.15
N ALA A 218 -13.53 -18.66 -7.04
CA ALA A 218 -14.89 -19.21 -6.93
C ALA A 218 -15.04 -20.14 -5.73
N ASP A 219 -14.05 -21.02 -5.49
CA ASP A 219 -14.02 -21.89 -4.30
C ASP A 219 -13.96 -21.06 -3.01
N ILE A 220 -13.19 -19.98 -2.98
CA ILE A 220 -13.12 -19.07 -1.84
C ILE A 220 -14.47 -18.40 -1.58
N ASN A 221 -15.20 -17.97 -2.62
CA ASN A 221 -16.53 -17.43 -2.45
C ASN A 221 -17.51 -18.46 -1.85
N VAL A 222 -17.40 -19.72 -2.25
CA VAL A 222 -18.19 -20.81 -1.67
C VAL A 222 -17.88 -20.99 -0.18
N LEU A 223 -16.60 -20.96 0.21
CA LEU A 223 -16.19 -21.02 1.62
C LEU A 223 -16.68 -19.80 2.41
N LEU A 224 -16.64 -18.61 1.80
CA LEU A 224 -17.16 -17.39 2.41
C LEU A 224 -18.67 -17.45 2.69
N VAL A 225 -19.46 -17.99 1.78
CA VAL A 225 -20.90 -18.20 2.00
C VAL A 225 -21.15 -19.16 3.17
N LYS A 226 -20.28 -20.16 3.34
CA LYS A 226 -20.40 -21.17 4.41
C LYS A 226 -19.97 -20.65 5.77
N PHE A 227 -18.81 -19.96 5.85
CA PHE A 227 -18.14 -19.60 7.11
C PHE A 227 -18.12 -18.09 7.41
N GLY A 228 -18.45 -17.24 6.43
CA GLY A 228 -18.34 -15.78 6.54
C GLY A 228 -19.51 -15.08 7.23
N ARG A 229 -20.38 -15.81 7.91
CA ARG A 229 -21.51 -15.28 8.68
C ARG A 229 -21.16 -15.02 10.13
#